data_78cba5e31666b1cd48e5d735f0728226
#
_entry.id   78cba5e31666b1cd48e5d735f0728226
#
_cell.length_a   1.000
_cell.length_b   1.000
_cell.length_c   1.000
_cell.angle_alpha   90.00
_cell.angle_beta   90.00
_cell.angle_gamma   90.00
#
_symmetry.space_group_name_H-M   'P 1'
#
loop_
_entity.id
_entity.type
_entity.pdbx_description
1 polymer ?
#
loop_
_entity_poly.entity_id
_entity_poly.type
_entity_poly.pdbx_seq_one_letter_code
_entity_poly.pdbx_strand_id
1 'polypeptide(L)'
;MNGSPAYGLWSLVVLNSAVFLMFAFSFFKPQTTRDWRTFGAFAAFIVALFVEMYGFPLTIYLLSGWLQTRYPGLDLLSHNAGHLWSTLLGDSGLGGDPHFGVFHLLSFAFIGSGFWLLSNAWNVLYHAQRRQVLATQGPYARIRHPQYVAFVLVLLGFLLQWPTLLTLLMFPVLLVMYGRLAATEEREMQTRFGTVFEHYAAQTPRFIPRLTSRSVSI
;
A
#
# COMPACT_ATOMS: atom_id res chain seq x y z
N MET A 1 -14.43 -32.55 -7.58
CA MET A 1 -14.88 -31.55 -6.60
C MET A 1 -15.23 -30.30 -7.40
N ASN A 2 -16.52 -30.00 -7.56
CA ASN A 2 -16.96 -28.81 -8.32
C ASN A 2 -16.75 -27.58 -7.46
N GLY A 3 -15.55 -27.01 -7.49
CA GLY A 3 -15.25 -25.75 -6.84
C GLY A 3 -16.04 -24.63 -7.53
N SER A 4 -16.77 -23.82 -6.76
CA SER A 4 -17.38 -22.60 -7.28
C SER A 4 -16.28 -21.71 -7.91
N PRO A 5 -16.52 -21.10 -9.08
CA PRO A 5 -15.55 -20.20 -9.68
C PRO A 5 -15.21 -19.08 -8.70
N ALA A 6 -13.90 -18.74 -8.58
CA ALA A 6 -13.43 -17.71 -7.67
C ALA A 6 -13.78 -16.28 -8.14
N TYR A 7 -14.20 -16.14 -9.38
CA TYR A 7 -14.50 -14.86 -10.03
C TYR A 7 -16.00 -14.65 -10.25
N GLY A 8 -16.40 -13.41 -10.47
CA GLY A 8 -17.80 -13.02 -10.59
C GLY A 8 -18.50 -12.79 -9.25
N LEU A 9 -17.75 -12.79 -8.15
CA LEU A 9 -18.23 -12.61 -6.78
C LEU A 9 -18.28 -11.11 -6.41
N TRP A 10 -19.06 -10.33 -7.13
CA TRP A 10 -19.10 -8.86 -7.01
C TRP A 10 -19.47 -8.37 -5.61
N SER A 11 -20.23 -9.14 -4.85
CA SER A 11 -20.51 -8.84 -3.44
C SER A 11 -19.22 -8.81 -2.60
N LEU A 12 -18.27 -9.72 -2.86
CA LEU A 12 -16.96 -9.71 -2.18
C LEU A 12 -16.08 -8.54 -2.64
N VAL A 13 -16.16 -8.15 -3.93
CA VAL A 13 -15.48 -6.94 -4.42
C VAL A 13 -15.92 -5.72 -3.62
N VAL A 14 -17.25 -5.52 -3.51
CA VAL A 14 -17.82 -4.37 -2.80
C VAL A 14 -17.48 -4.44 -1.31
N LEU A 15 -17.68 -5.60 -0.67
CA LEU A 15 -17.43 -5.78 0.76
C LEU A 15 -15.96 -5.53 1.11
N ASN A 16 -15.01 -6.19 0.44
CA ASN A 16 -13.59 -6.05 0.75
C ASN A 16 -13.08 -4.65 0.42
N SER A 17 -13.48 -4.08 -0.73
CA SER A 17 -13.14 -2.69 -1.06
C SER A 17 -13.65 -1.73 0.01
N ALA A 18 -14.91 -1.85 0.43
CA ALA A 18 -15.50 -1.00 1.46
C ALA A 18 -14.78 -1.16 2.81
N VAL A 19 -14.48 -2.39 3.23
CA VAL A 19 -13.77 -2.66 4.49
C VAL A 19 -12.39 -2.02 4.49
N PHE A 20 -11.58 -2.21 3.45
CA PHE A 20 -10.24 -1.64 3.39
C PHE A 20 -10.25 -0.12 3.25
N LEU A 21 -11.18 0.44 2.47
CA LEU A 21 -11.31 1.90 2.35
C LEU A 21 -11.79 2.53 3.67
N MET A 22 -12.77 1.92 4.34
CA MET A 22 -13.23 2.37 5.65
C MET A 22 -12.11 2.28 6.70
N PHE A 23 -11.33 1.20 6.66
CA PHE A 23 -10.19 1.01 7.57
C PHE A 23 -9.11 2.07 7.31
N ALA A 24 -8.72 2.30 6.05
CA ALA A 24 -7.79 3.35 5.69
C ALA A 24 -8.32 4.75 6.09
N PHE A 25 -9.61 5.02 5.84
CA PHE A 25 -10.26 6.29 6.17
C PHE A 25 -10.38 6.52 7.69
N SER A 26 -10.43 5.47 8.52
CA SER A 26 -10.44 5.63 9.97
C SER A 26 -9.14 6.24 10.50
N PHE A 27 -8.03 5.98 9.83
CA PHE A 27 -6.72 6.57 10.16
C PHE A 27 -6.38 7.81 9.35
N PHE A 28 -6.91 7.93 8.14
CA PHE A 28 -6.64 9.04 7.25
C PHE A 28 -7.93 9.80 6.94
N LYS A 29 -8.08 11.00 7.51
CA LYS A 29 -9.26 11.86 7.34
C LYS A 29 -8.92 13.00 6.37
N PRO A 30 -9.21 12.87 5.07
CA PRO A 30 -8.87 13.89 4.08
C PRO A 30 -9.62 15.18 4.36
N GLN A 31 -8.90 16.30 4.40
CA GLN A 31 -9.49 17.64 4.60
C GLN A 31 -9.17 18.58 3.44
N THR A 32 -8.06 18.34 2.76
CA THR A 32 -7.63 19.14 1.62
C THR A 32 -7.87 18.40 0.31
N THR A 33 -7.93 19.13 -0.81
CA THR A 33 -7.99 18.52 -2.16
C THR A 33 -6.81 17.56 -2.39
N ARG A 34 -5.67 17.82 -1.77
CA ARG A 34 -4.49 16.97 -1.85
C ARG A 34 -4.68 15.66 -1.10
N ASP A 35 -5.22 15.74 0.11
CA ASP A 35 -5.52 14.53 0.91
C ASP A 35 -6.51 13.64 0.16
N TRP A 36 -7.53 14.22 -0.46
CA TRP A 36 -8.48 13.50 -1.30
C TRP A 36 -7.83 12.86 -2.52
N ARG A 37 -6.85 13.52 -3.16
CA ARG A 37 -6.09 12.91 -4.28
C ARG A 37 -5.24 11.73 -3.80
N THR A 38 -4.58 11.86 -2.66
CA THR A 38 -3.78 10.79 -2.05
C THR A 38 -4.64 9.60 -1.70
N PHE A 39 -5.76 9.83 -1.02
CA PHE A 39 -6.71 8.78 -0.65
C PHE A 39 -7.39 8.17 -1.88
N GLY A 40 -7.80 8.99 -2.85
CA GLY A 40 -8.44 8.53 -4.09
C GLY A 40 -7.54 7.63 -4.92
N ALA A 41 -6.24 7.93 -4.99
CA ALA A 41 -5.27 7.08 -5.67
C ALA A 41 -5.06 5.74 -4.98
N PHE A 42 -4.99 5.74 -3.64
CA PHE A 42 -4.99 4.51 -2.85
C PHE A 42 -6.29 3.71 -3.05
N ALA A 43 -7.44 4.39 -3.00
CA ALA A 43 -8.74 3.78 -3.22
C ALA A 43 -8.86 3.13 -4.60
N ALA A 44 -8.38 3.80 -5.64
CA ALA A 44 -8.38 3.27 -7.00
C ALA A 44 -7.56 1.98 -7.11
N PHE A 45 -6.40 1.91 -6.46
CA PHE A 45 -5.59 0.69 -6.41
C PHE A 45 -6.34 -0.45 -5.69
N ILE A 46 -6.92 -0.18 -4.53
CA ILE A 46 -7.65 -1.19 -3.73
C ILE A 46 -8.85 -1.73 -4.51
N VAL A 47 -9.62 -0.85 -5.16
CA VAL A 47 -10.76 -1.27 -5.99
C VAL A 47 -10.29 -2.10 -7.19
N ALA A 48 -9.25 -1.65 -7.91
CA ALA A 48 -8.68 -2.40 -9.04
C ALA A 48 -8.21 -3.80 -8.62
N LEU A 49 -7.54 -3.91 -7.46
CA LEU A 49 -7.11 -5.19 -6.90
C LEU A 49 -8.29 -6.14 -6.65
N PHE A 50 -9.31 -5.69 -5.91
CA PHE A 50 -10.43 -6.57 -5.57
C PHE A 50 -11.34 -6.88 -6.76
N VAL A 51 -11.43 -5.97 -7.75
CA VAL A 51 -12.10 -6.27 -9.02
C VAL A 51 -11.38 -7.41 -9.73
N GLU A 52 -10.06 -7.42 -9.80
CA GLU A 52 -9.32 -8.53 -10.41
C GLU A 52 -9.34 -9.80 -9.55
N MET A 53 -9.35 -9.68 -8.24
CA MET A 53 -9.33 -10.82 -7.31
C MET A 53 -10.65 -11.60 -7.29
N TYR A 54 -11.80 -10.92 -7.31
CA TYR A 54 -13.11 -11.53 -7.13
C TYR A 54 -14.12 -11.24 -8.25
N GLY A 55 -13.89 -10.19 -9.05
CA GLY A 55 -14.81 -9.75 -10.10
C GLY A 55 -14.42 -10.27 -11.48
N PHE A 56 -13.52 -9.58 -12.14
CA PHE A 56 -13.02 -9.90 -13.47
C PHE A 56 -11.51 -10.05 -13.48
N PRO A 57 -10.98 -11.26 -13.66
CA PRO A 57 -9.53 -11.53 -13.58
C PRO A 57 -8.82 -11.17 -14.90
N LEU A 58 -8.74 -9.88 -15.23
CA LEU A 58 -8.14 -9.40 -16.47
C LEU A 58 -6.71 -9.93 -16.66
N THR A 59 -5.92 -9.94 -15.60
CA THR A 59 -4.53 -10.45 -15.62
C THR A 59 -4.48 -11.92 -16.01
N ILE A 60 -5.31 -12.76 -15.35
CA ILE A 60 -5.39 -14.20 -15.65
C ILE A 60 -5.92 -14.41 -17.07
N TYR A 61 -6.90 -13.64 -17.52
CA TYR A 61 -7.43 -13.69 -18.87
C TYR A 61 -6.35 -13.39 -19.92
N LEU A 62 -5.59 -12.30 -19.74
CA LEU A 62 -4.53 -11.89 -20.66
C LEU A 62 -3.36 -12.89 -20.69
N LEU A 63 -3.04 -13.50 -19.55
CA LEU A 63 -1.94 -14.45 -19.42
C LEU A 63 -2.36 -15.90 -19.66
N SER A 64 -3.64 -16.20 -19.89
CA SER A 64 -4.20 -17.57 -19.92
C SER A 64 -3.46 -18.53 -20.85
N GLY A 65 -3.18 -18.13 -22.09
CA GLY A 65 -2.45 -18.95 -23.05
C GLY A 65 -1.04 -19.31 -22.60
N TRP A 66 -0.32 -18.32 -22.06
CA TRP A 66 1.02 -18.54 -21.52
C TRP A 66 1.02 -19.41 -20.25
N LEU A 67 0.10 -19.14 -19.33
CA LEU A 67 -0.05 -19.89 -18.09
C LEU A 67 -0.40 -21.35 -18.36
N GLN A 68 -1.35 -21.64 -19.25
CA GLN A 68 -1.72 -23.02 -19.63
C GLN A 68 -0.58 -23.78 -20.30
N THR A 69 0.21 -23.10 -21.14
CA THR A 69 1.38 -23.73 -21.79
C THR A 69 2.47 -24.05 -20.78
N ARG A 70 2.74 -23.16 -19.82
CA ARG A 70 3.82 -23.29 -18.85
C ARG A 70 3.43 -24.13 -17.64
N TYR A 71 2.16 -24.04 -17.22
CA TYR A 71 1.59 -24.69 -16.03
C TYR A 71 0.26 -25.39 -16.38
N PRO A 72 0.31 -26.51 -17.13
CA PRO A 72 -0.91 -27.17 -17.66
C PRO A 72 -1.87 -27.69 -16.59
N GLY A 73 -1.41 -27.86 -15.34
CA GLY A 73 -2.24 -28.26 -14.20
C GLY A 73 -2.91 -27.12 -13.44
N LEU A 74 -2.67 -25.86 -13.85
CA LEU A 74 -3.26 -24.70 -13.18
C LEU A 74 -4.73 -24.51 -13.60
N ASP A 75 -5.64 -24.58 -12.63
CA ASP A 75 -7.04 -24.18 -12.85
C ASP A 75 -7.16 -22.65 -12.85
N LEU A 76 -7.25 -22.06 -14.04
CA LEU A 76 -7.30 -20.61 -14.22
C LEU A 76 -8.51 -19.92 -13.57
N LEU A 77 -9.58 -20.69 -13.29
CA LEU A 77 -10.78 -20.15 -12.63
C LEU A 77 -10.74 -20.32 -11.10
N SER A 78 -9.73 -21.02 -10.59
CA SER A 78 -9.53 -21.15 -9.15
C SER A 78 -8.92 -19.89 -8.54
N HIS A 79 -9.18 -19.66 -7.25
CA HIS A 79 -8.53 -18.60 -6.48
C HIS A 79 -6.99 -18.71 -6.52
N ASN A 80 -6.47 -19.92 -6.53
CA ASN A 80 -5.01 -20.17 -6.54
C ASN A 80 -4.32 -19.60 -7.79
N ALA A 81 -5.00 -19.48 -8.92
CA ALA A 81 -4.43 -18.90 -10.13
C ALA A 81 -3.95 -17.45 -9.95
N GLY A 82 -4.58 -16.69 -9.06
CA GLY A 82 -4.21 -15.30 -8.78
C GLY A 82 -2.96 -15.13 -7.91
N HIS A 83 -2.52 -16.19 -7.22
CA HIS A 83 -1.26 -16.20 -6.47
C HIS A 83 -0.06 -16.41 -7.40
N LEU A 84 0.12 -15.49 -8.37
CA LEU A 84 1.10 -15.65 -9.45
C LEU A 84 2.53 -15.83 -8.95
N TRP A 85 2.95 -15.16 -7.88
CA TRP A 85 4.30 -15.34 -7.33
C TRP A 85 4.52 -16.76 -6.83
N SER A 86 3.54 -17.35 -6.13
CA SER A 86 3.62 -18.73 -5.67
C SER A 86 3.68 -19.70 -6.85
N THR A 87 2.87 -19.48 -7.89
CA THR A 87 2.89 -20.29 -9.11
C THR A 87 4.22 -20.17 -9.87
N LEU A 88 4.75 -18.95 -10.06
CA LEU A 88 5.94 -18.69 -10.85
C LEU A 88 7.22 -19.14 -10.16
N LEU A 89 7.29 -19.03 -8.83
CA LEU A 89 8.49 -19.32 -8.03
C LEU A 89 8.42 -20.66 -7.30
N GLY A 90 7.33 -21.42 -7.47
CA GLY A 90 7.17 -22.76 -6.92
C GLY A 90 6.91 -22.80 -5.41
N ASP A 91 6.45 -21.69 -4.81
CA ASP A 91 6.07 -21.64 -3.39
C ASP A 91 4.64 -22.18 -3.22
N SER A 92 4.54 -23.45 -2.86
CA SER A 92 3.24 -24.09 -2.62
C SER A 92 2.65 -23.79 -1.23
N GLY A 93 3.38 -23.09 -0.36
CA GLY A 93 2.98 -22.83 1.02
C GLY A 93 2.96 -24.06 1.93
N LEU A 94 2.69 -23.86 3.21
CA LEU A 94 2.55 -24.94 4.18
C LEU A 94 1.27 -25.74 3.88
N GLY A 95 1.40 -27.06 3.77
CA GLY A 95 0.25 -27.93 3.47
C GLY A 95 -0.29 -27.82 2.04
N GLY A 96 0.43 -27.16 1.12
CA GLY A 96 -0.02 -26.94 -0.27
C GLY A 96 -1.02 -25.78 -0.42
N ASP A 97 -1.19 -24.95 0.60
CA ASP A 97 -2.06 -23.76 0.56
C ASP A 97 -1.20 -22.51 0.37
N PRO A 98 -1.35 -21.77 -0.77
CA PRO A 98 -0.60 -20.54 -1.05
C PRO A 98 -0.76 -19.45 0.01
N HIS A 99 -1.86 -19.45 0.78
CA HIS A 99 -2.10 -18.48 1.85
C HIS A 99 -1.11 -18.61 3.02
N PHE A 100 -0.47 -19.76 3.17
CA PHE A 100 0.61 -19.98 4.14
C PHE A 100 2.00 -19.98 3.49
N GLY A 101 2.11 -19.47 2.28
CA GLY A 101 3.37 -19.25 1.57
C GLY A 101 4.12 -18.00 2.05
N VAL A 102 5.42 -17.95 1.71
CA VAL A 102 6.31 -16.83 2.11
C VAL A 102 5.78 -15.49 1.64
N PHE A 103 5.25 -15.41 0.42
CA PHE A 103 4.72 -14.16 -0.15
C PHE A 103 3.49 -13.67 0.61
N HIS A 104 2.61 -14.57 1.03
CA HIS A 104 1.42 -14.21 1.83
C HIS A 104 1.80 -13.75 3.23
N LEU A 105 2.71 -14.44 3.90
CA LEU A 105 3.18 -14.05 5.23
C LEU A 105 3.89 -12.68 5.20
N LEU A 106 4.73 -12.44 4.18
CA LEU A 106 5.34 -11.15 3.96
C LEU A 106 4.28 -10.06 3.66
N SER A 107 3.26 -10.39 2.87
CA SER A 107 2.18 -9.43 2.56
C SER A 107 1.48 -8.95 3.83
N PHE A 108 1.13 -9.86 4.74
CA PHE A 108 0.52 -9.49 6.02
C PHE A 108 1.43 -8.60 6.87
N ALA A 109 2.74 -8.88 6.89
CA ALA A 109 3.70 -8.03 7.59
C ALA A 109 3.76 -6.61 6.99
N PHE A 110 3.79 -6.50 5.65
CA PHE A 110 3.78 -5.20 4.96
C PHE A 110 2.45 -4.44 5.16
N ILE A 111 1.31 -5.10 4.98
CA ILE A 111 -0.02 -4.48 5.15
C ILE A 111 -0.19 -4.03 6.62
N GLY A 112 0.09 -4.91 7.57
CA GLY A 112 -0.06 -4.61 8.99
C GLY A 112 0.87 -3.49 9.45
N SER A 113 2.15 -3.51 9.04
CA SER A 113 3.10 -2.44 9.34
C SER A 113 2.71 -1.11 8.70
N GLY A 114 2.16 -1.15 7.48
CA GLY A 114 1.65 0.03 6.78
C GLY A 114 0.50 0.67 7.53
N PHE A 115 -0.52 -0.08 7.92
CA PHE A 115 -1.65 0.45 8.71
C PHE A 115 -1.21 0.92 10.11
N TRP A 116 -0.31 0.20 10.76
CA TRP A 116 0.25 0.64 12.04
C TRP A 116 1.00 1.97 11.91
N LEU A 117 1.84 2.11 10.87
CA LEU A 117 2.56 3.35 10.60
C LEU A 117 1.59 4.49 10.27
N LEU A 118 0.56 4.23 9.45
CA LEU A 118 -0.45 5.21 9.07
C LEU A 118 -1.20 5.74 10.29
N SER A 119 -1.64 4.84 11.19
CA SER A 119 -2.32 5.20 12.42
C SER A 119 -1.46 6.12 13.31
N ASN A 120 -0.18 5.73 13.53
CA ASN A 120 0.73 6.51 14.36
C ASN A 120 1.06 7.87 13.72
N ALA A 121 1.32 7.89 12.41
CA ALA A 121 1.61 9.13 11.70
C ALA A 121 0.41 10.08 11.74
N TRP A 122 -0.78 9.57 11.49
CA TRP A 122 -2.00 10.37 11.50
C TRP A 122 -2.30 10.97 12.87
N ASN A 123 -2.16 10.20 13.94
CA ASN A 123 -2.38 10.71 15.30
C ASN A 123 -1.47 11.93 15.59
N VAL A 124 -0.18 11.83 15.27
CA VAL A 124 0.76 12.94 15.45
C VAL A 124 0.39 14.12 14.57
N LEU A 125 0.09 13.89 13.29
CA LEU A 125 -0.28 14.96 12.34
C LEU A 125 -1.55 15.69 12.78
N TYR A 126 -2.57 14.95 13.21
CA TYR A 126 -3.84 15.53 13.69
C TYR A 126 -3.63 16.47 14.87
N HIS A 127 -2.85 16.06 15.87
CA HIS A 127 -2.56 16.90 17.02
C HIS A 127 -1.70 18.11 16.66
N ALA A 128 -0.71 17.96 15.77
CA ALA A 128 0.12 19.05 15.30
C ALA A 128 -0.69 20.09 14.51
N GLN A 129 -1.59 19.64 13.63
CA GLN A 129 -2.48 20.52 12.86
C GLN A 129 -3.42 21.32 13.78
N ARG A 130 -4.00 20.70 14.78
CA ARG A 130 -4.86 21.40 15.76
C ARG A 130 -4.12 22.46 16.55
N ARG A 131 -2.84 22.25 16.85
CA ARG A 131 -1.98 23.21 17.55
C ARG A 131 -1.27 24.19 16.62
N GLN A 132 -1.48 24.08 15.30
CA GLN A 132 -0.85 24.91 14.28
C GLN A 132 0.70 24.86 14.34
N VAL A 133 1.28 23.72 14.72
CA VAL A 133 2.73 23.48 14.81
C VAL A 133 3.19 22.43 13.79
N LEU A 134 4.48 22.42 13.49
CA LEU A 134 5.08 21.41 12.62
C LEU A 134 5.08 20.04 13.33
N ALA A 135 4.65 18.98 12.62
CA ALA A 135 4.72 17.61 13.11
C ALA A 135 6.17 17.11 13.05
N THR A 136 6.80 16.88 14.20
CA THR A 136 8.20 16.46 14.31
C THR A 136 8.41 15.27 15.25
N GLN A 137 7.32 14.77 15.85
CA GLN A 137 7.37 13.70 16.84
C GLN A 137 6.96 12.35 16.26
N GLY A 138 7.19 11.26 17.01
CA GLY A 138 6.81 9.91 16.61
C GLY A 138 7.42 9.49 15.27
N PRO A 139 6.64 8.99 14.29
CA PRO A 139 7.16 8.65 12.97
C PRO A 139 7.82 9.84 12.24
N TYR A 140 7.33 11.06 12.47
CA TYR A 140 7.90 12.28 11.89
C TYR A 140 9.28 12.64 12.43
N ALA A 141 9.70 12.12 13.57
CA ALA A 141 11.08 12.28 14.03
C ALA A 141 12.09 11.48 13.18
N ARG A 142 11.62 10.47 12.46
CA ARG A 142 12.47 9.57 11.65
C ARG A 142 12.43 9.86 10.17
N ILE A 143 11.24 10.21 9.64
CA ILE A 143 11.01 10.53 8.23
C ILE A 143 9.94 11.62 8.12
N ARG A 144 10.02 12.47 7.08
CA ARG A 144 9.11 13.60 6.91
C ARG A 144 7.71 13.22 6.40
N HIS A 145 7.60 12.11 5.65
CA HIS A 145 6.35 11.67 5.03
C HIS A 145 5.98 10.22 5.37
N PRO A 146 5.77 9.91 6.67
CA PRO A 146 5.44 8.55 7.09
C PRO A 146 4.11 8.05 6.53
N GLN A 147 3.14 8.93 6.24
CA GLN A 147 1.87 8.58 5.64
C GLN A 147 2.03 8.00 4.23
N TYR A 148 2.92 8.56 3.40
CA TYR A 148 3.17 8.03 2.05
C TYR A 148 3.93 6.71 2.11
N VAL A 149 4.88 6.58 3.02
CA VAL A 149 5.57 5.30 3.26
C VAL A 149 4.56 4.23 3.71
N ALA A 150 3.61 4.58 4.57
CA ALA A 150 2.56 3.67 5.01
C ALA A 150 1.69 3.19 3.85
N PHE A 151 1.23 4.08 2.97
CA PHE A 151 0.49 3.67 1.77
C PHE A 151 1.33 2.77 0.86
N VAL A 152 2.59 3.10 0.61
CA VAL A 152 3.49 2.27 -0.20
C VAL A 152 3.66 0.88 0.40
N LEU A 153 3.80 0.75 1.71
CA LEU A 153 3.88 -0.56 2.40
C LEU A 153 2.60 -1.38 2.18
N VAL A 154 1.42 -0.78 2.35
CA VAL A 154 0.14 -1.47 2.12
C VAL A 154 0.03 -1.94 0.66
N LEU A 155 0.31 -1.05 -0.30
CA LEU A 155 0.26 -1.37 -1.73
C LEU A 155 1.24 -2.49 -2.10
N LEU A 156 2.48 -2.43 -1.56
CA LEU A 156 3.49 -3.47 -1.77
C LEU A 156 3.06 -4.81 -1.18
N GLY A 157 2.46 -4.79 0.01
CA GLY A 157 1.90 -5.99 0.62
C GLY A 157 0.85 -6.65 -0.28
N PHE A 158 -0.07 -5.89 -0.84
CA PHE A 158 -1.05 -6.43 -1.78
C PHE A 158 -0.43 -6.95 -3.08
N LEU A 159 0.61 -6.29 -3.62
CA LEU A 159 1.35 -6.79 -4.78
C LEU A 159 2.08 -8.12 -4.51
N LEU A 160 2.53 -8.32 -3.26
CA LEU A 160 3.11 -9.61 -2.85
C LEU A 160 2.05 -10.70 -2.72
N GLN A 161 0.86 -10.35 -2.29
CA GLN A 161 -0.24 -11.28 -2.10
C GLN A 161 -0.91 -11.66 -3.42
N TRP A 162 -1.25 -10.65 -4.23
CA TRP A 162 -2.04 -10.81 -5.44
C TRP A 162 -1.57 -9.83 -6.53
N PRO A 163 -0.49 -10.18 -7.27
CA PRO A 163 0.00 -9.31 -8.33
C PRO A 163 -0.95 -9.35 -9.53
N THR A 164 -1.42 -8.19 -9.95
CA THR A 164 -2.15 -8.03 -11.20
C THR A 164 -1.40 -7.11 -12.15
N LEU A 165 -1.58 -7.26 -13.46
CA LEU A 165 -0.93 -6.37 -14.45
C LEU A 165 -1.32 -4.92 -14.22
N LEU A 166 -2.59 -4.68 -13.87
CA LEU A 166 -3.10 -3.33 -13.61
C LEU A 166 -2.45 -2.73 -12.35
N THR A 167 -2.44 -3.45 -11.24
CA THR A 167 -1.84 -2.94 -9.99
C THR A 167 -0.32 -2.81 -10.07
N LEU A 168 0.35 -3.70 -10.80
CA LEU A 168 1.78 -3.58 -11.10
C LEU A 168 2.10 -2.32 -11.92
N LEU A 169 1.25 -1.95 -12.87
CA LEU A 169 1.39 -0.71 -13.64
C LEU A 169 1.06 0.52 -12.79
N MET A 170 0.03 0.45 -11.95
CA MET A 170 -0.37 1.55 -11.07
C MET A 170 0.69 1.86 -10.00
N PHE A 171 1.39 0.87 -9.49
CA PHE A 171 2.33 1.03 -8.38
C PHE A 171 3.43 2.07 -8.64
N PRO A 172 4.23 2.01 -9.73
CA PRO A 172 5.24 3.03 -10.02
C PRO A 172 4.63 4.42 -10.25
N VAL A 173 3.44 4.50 -10.86
CA VAL A 173 2.72 5.78 -11.02
C VAL A 173 2.38 6.38 -9.65
N LEU A 174 1.91 5.56 -8.72
CA LEU A 174 1.60 5.99 -7.35
C LEU A 174 2.85 6.44 -6.59
N LEU A 175 3.98 5.73 -6.75
CA LEU A 175 5.26 6.16 -6.15
C LEU A 175 5.68 7.55 -6.63
N VAL A 176 5.61 7.80 -7.94
CA VAL A 176 5.92 9.11 -8.53
C VAL A 176 4.93 10.18 -8.02
N MET A 177 3.64 9.85 -7.96
CA MET A 177 2.61 10.75 -7.47
C MET A 177 2.86 11.13 -6.01
N TYR A 178 3.11 10.17 -5.12
CA TYR A 178 3.40 10.44 -3.71
C TYR A 178 4.69 11.25 -3.53
N GLY A 179 5.72 10.99 -4.34
CA GLY A 179 6.93 11.80 -4.35
C GLY A 179 6.69 13.26 -4.74
N ARG A 180 5.84 13.51 -5.75
CA ARG A 180 5.46 14.86 -6.16
C ARG A 180 4.59 15.57 -5.12
N LEU A 181 3.64 14.85 -4.51
CA LEU A 181 2.81 15.40 -3.44
C LEU A 181 3.66 15.80 -2.23
N ALA A 182 4.59 14.92 -1.82
CA ALA A 182 5.54 15.21 -0.74
C ALA A 182 6.37 16.48 -1.02
N ALA A 183 6.89 16.62 -2.26
CA ALA A 183 7.64 17.83 -2.64
C ALA A 183 6.78 19.11 -2.60
N THR A 184 5.50 19.01 -2.91
CA THR A 184 4.57 20.15 -2.84
C THR A 184 4.25 20.49 -1.40
N GLU A 185 4.01 19.49 -0.54
CA GLU A 185 3.81 19.69 0.91
C GLU A 185 5.02 20.37 1.57
N GLU A 186 6.25 19.94 1.20
CA GLU A 186 7.46 20.56 1.73
C GLU A 186 7.58 22.04 1.38
N ARG A 187 7.19 22.45 0.15
CA ARG A 187 7.16 23.86 -0.23
C ARG A 187 6.16 24.67 0.61
N GLU A 188 5.00 24.10 0.89
CA GLU A 188 4.00 24.75 1.73
C GLU A 188 4.46 24.83 3.19
N MET A 189 5.10 23.78 3.71
CA MET A 189 5.69 23.78 5.05
C MET A 189 6.81 24.82 5.14
N GLN A 190 7.64 24.94 4.09
CA GLN A 190 8.67 25.97 4.00
C GLN A 190 8.06 27.37 4.05
N THR A 191 7.00 27.62 3.30
CA THR A 191 6.30 28.93 3.30
C THR A 191 5.67 29.22 4.66
N ARG A 192 5.14 28.21 5.34
CA ARG A 192 4.39 28.39 6.59
C ARG A 192 5.28 28.45 7.82
N PHE A 193 6.35 27.65 7.89
CA PHE A 193 7.19 27.49 9.09
C PHE A 193 8.63 28.01 8.90
N GLY A 194 9.02 28.41 7.68
CA GLY A 194 10.31 29.02 7.39
C GLY A 194 11.50 28.24 7.91
N THR A 195 12.36 28.90 8.68
CA THR A 195 13.59 28.34 9.24
C THR A 195 13.37 27.13 10.16
N VAL A 196 12.23 27.04 10.83
CA VAL A 196 11.88 25.86 11.67
C VAL A 196 11.79 24.60 10.81
N PHE A 197 11.13 24.72 9.64
CA PHE A 197 11.04 23.61 8.70
C PHE A 197 12.41 23.29 8.07
N GLU A 198 13.22 24.29 7.72
CA GLU A 198 14.59 24.08 7.17
C GLU A 198 15.45 23.27 8.11
N HIS A 199 15.48 23.65 9.40
CA HIS A 199 16.24 22.93 10.40
C HIS A 199 15.77 21.48 10.55
N TYR A 200 14.47 21.27 10.62
CA TYR A 200 13.86 19.93 10.66
C TYR A 200 14.21 19.13 9.41
N ALA A 201 14.09 19.69 8.21
CA ALA A 201 14.35 19.03 6.95
C ALA A 201 15.82 18.64 6.76
N ALA A 202 16.75 19.43 7.32
CA ALA A 202 18.18 19.13 7.30
C ALA A 202 18.53 17.86 8.11
N GLN A 203 17.80 17.60 9.19
CA GLN A 203 18.05 16.47 10.10
C GLN A 203 17.21 15.23 9.74
N THR A 204 16.01 15.40 9.22
CA THR A 204 15.03 14.33 8.99
C THR A 204 14.92 14.03 7.50
N PRO A 205 15.22 12.79 7.04
CA PRO A 205 15.10 12.41 5.64
C PRO A 205 13.62 12.33 5.20
N ARG A 206 13.40 12.33 3.87
CA ARG A 206 12.06 12.39 3.28
C ARG A 206 11.25 11.11 3.49
N PHE A 207 11.80 9.95 3.12
CA PHE A 207 11.08 8.66 3.09
C PHE A 207 11.82 7.52 3.78
N ILE A 208 13.15 7.46 3.69
CA ILE A 208 13.96 6.36 4.20
C ILE A 208 14.70 6.82 5.46
N PRO A 209 14.47 6.18 6.63
CA PRO A 209 15.15 6.58 7.85
C PRO A 209 16.66 6.39 7.73
N ARG A 210 17.45 7.29 8.33
CA ARG A 210 18.88 7.11 8.45
C ARG A 210 19.16 6.00 9.46
N LEU A 211 19.94 4.99 9.05
CA LEU A 211 20.29 3.86 9.90
C LEU A 211 21.33 4.22 10.99
N THR A 212 21.98 5.38 10.87
CA THR A 212 22.93 5.88 11.88
C THR A 212 22.22 6.80 12.86
N SER A 213 22.03 6.34 14.09
CA SER A 213 21.71 7.20 15.21
C SER A 213 22.94 8.09 15.48
N ARG A 214 22.92 9.36 15.05
CA ARG A 214 23.77 10.36 15.71
C ARG A 214 23.23 10.49 17.13
N SER A 215 23.95 9.95 18.11
CA SER A 215 23.80 10.36 19.50
C SER A 215 23.93 11.88 19.54
N VAL A 216 22.85 12.56 19.83
CA VAL A 216 22.89 13.97 20.21
C VAL A 216 23.56 13.97 21.56
N SER A 217 24.85 14.29 21.61
CA SER A 217 25.51 14.72 22.84
C SER A 217 24.85 16.06 23.23
N ILE A 218 24.16 16.03 24.36
CA ILE A 218 23.62 17.16 25.10
C ILE A 218 24.78 18.03 25.59
#